data_b1fa4c00165651065dc17f546eb9456d
#
_entry.id   b1fa4c00165651065dc17f546eb9456d
#
_cell.length_a   1.000
_cell.length_b   1.000
_cell.length_c   1.000
_cell.angle_alpha   90.00
_cell.angle_beta   90.00
_cell.angle_gamma   90.00
#
_symmetry.space_group_name_H-M   'P 1'
#
loop_
_entity.id
_entity.type
_entity.pdbx_description
1 polymer ?
#
loop_
_entity_poly.entity_id
_entity_poly.type
_entity_poly.pdbx_seq_one_letter_code
_entity_poly.pdbx_strand_id
1 'polypeptide(L)'
;MKSPLRIALTVLVTCVLVPTSLVNAEGTDSTIPDTTVPDIVSTTVPAPTTTTSTLPRVSSPQRGRASIGFTRIVLDEQRVYVYNHRKRLIATLPVSTGVDDQTPVGTFKVFSQSAQAFYTPNPNERMRWMTRFTKGREDGNIGFHGIPYKVTKSGEIPFFTPLGIAPSSHGCIRMRVADAKWLFHNMKIGTVVSVVRSRG
;
A
#
# COMPACT_ATOMS: atom_id res chain seq x y z
N MET A 1 38.84 -32.65 -28.20
CA MET A 1 37.62 -32.74 -29.01
C MET A 1 36.64 -33.68 -28.31
N LYS A 2 35.67 -33.17 -27.56
CA LYS A 2 34.53 -33.96 -26.99
C LYS A 2 33.31 -33.02 -26.99
N SER A 3 32.34 -33.32 -27.87
CA SER A 3 31.04 -32.60 -27.98
C SER A 3 30.15 -32.88 -26.78
N PRO A 4 29.36 -31.90 -26.29
CA PRO A 4 28.30 -32.18 -25.33
C PRO A 4 26.99 -32.55 -26.04
N LEU A 5 26.41 -33.64 -25.55
CA LEU A 5 25.12 -34.23 -25.89
C LEU A 5 23.96 -33.27 -25.55
N ARG A 6 23.15 -32.92 -26.53
CA ARG A 6 21.91 -32.16 -26.35
C ARG A 6 20.76 -33.10 -25.98
N ILE A 7 20.23 -32.97 -24.77
CA ILE A 7 19.00 -33.66 -24.35
C ILE A 7 17.84 -32.72 -24.67
N ALA A 8 17.01 -33.11 -25.62
CA ALA A 8 15.73 -32.45 -25.92
C ALA A 8 14.67 -32.98 -24.97
N LEU A 9 14.10 -32.09 -24.13
CA LEU A 9 12.97 -32.40 -23.26
C LEU A 9 11.67 -32.05 -24.00
N THR A 10 10.95 -33.06 -24.46
CA THR A 10 9.61 -32.90 -25.08
C THR A 10 8.58 -32.78 -23.97
N VAL A 11 7.93 -31.61 -23.86
CA VAL A 11 6.80 -31.39 -22.96
C VAL A 11 5.51 -31.74 -23.69
N LEU A 12 4.83 -32.77 -23.22
CA LEU A 12 3.50 -33.20 -23.68
C LEU A 12 2.44 -32.29 -23.01
N VAL A 13 1.75 -31.50 -23.79
CA VAL A 13 0.61 -30.70 -23.33
C VAL A 13 -0.66 -31.54 -23.45
N THR A 14 -1.19 -32.03 -22.34
CA THR A 14 -2.52 -32.68 -22.27
C THR A 14 -3.60 -31.60 -22.12
N CYS A 15 -4.41 -31.46 -23.14
CA CYS A 15 -5.59 -30.59 -23.18
C CYS A 15 -6.76 -31.31 -22.48
N VAL A 16 -7.22 -30.83 -21.33
CA VAL A 16 -8.41 -31.33 -20.65
C VAL A 16 -9.60 -30.47 -21.07
N LEU A 17 -10.52 -31.09 -21.82
CA LEU A 17 -11.82 -30.52 -22.20
C LEU A 17 -12.81 -30.66 -21.03
N VAL A 18 -13.35 -29.54 -20.54
CA VAL A 18 -14.44 -29.49 -19.57
C VAL A 18 -15.76 -29.30 -20.33
N PRO A 19 -16.80 -30.11 -20.13
CA PRO A 19 -18.10 -29.92 -20.80
C PRO A 19 -18.92 -28.84 -20.10
N THR A 20 -19.43 -27.89 -20.86
CA THR A 20 -20.42 -26.88 -20.48
C THR A 20 -21.82 -27.51 -20.44
N SER A 21 -22.46 -27.56 -19.28
CA SER A 21 -23.87 -27.91 -19.13
C SER A 21 -24.73 -26.66 -19.22
N LEU A 22 -25.57 -26.60 -20.23
CA LEU A 22 -26.68 -25.66 -20.39
C LEU A 22 -27.82 -26.13 -19.48
N VAL A 23 -28.29 -25.26 -18.57
CA VAL A 23 -29.56 -25.44 -17.85
C VAL A 23 -30.52 -24.37 -18.36
N ASN A 24 -31.56 -24.84 -19.05
CA ASN A 24 -32.76 -24.09 -19.40
C ASN A 24 -33.63 -23.93 -18.12
N ALA A 25 -34.12 -22.73 -17.86
CA ALA A 25 -35.21 -22.49 -16.91
C ALA A 25 -36.37 -21.87 -17.66
N GLU A 26 -37.42 -22.66 -17.81
CA GLU A 26 -38.74 -22.26 -18.27
C GLU A 26 -39.47 -21.44 -17.21
N GLY A 27 -40.28 -20.50 -17.69
CA GLY A 27 -41.10 -19.61 -16.85
C GLY A 27 -42.32 -20.34 -16.30
N THR A 28 -42.81 -19.89 -15.14
CA THR A 28 -44.18 -20.05 -14.72
C THR A 28 -44.67 -18.77 -14.06
N ASP A 29 -45.71 -18.27 -14.69
CA ASP A 29 -46.70 -17.31 -14.22
C ASP A 29 -47.29 -17.73 -12.85
N SER A 30 -47.38 -16.79 -11.90
CA SER A 30 -48.27 -16.96 -10.74
C SER A 30 -48.64 -15.64 -10.07
N THR A 31 -49.86 -15.21 -10.36
CA THR A 31 -50.88 -14.55 -9.53
C THR A 31 -50.47 -13.99 -8.18
N ILE A 32 -50.71 -12.70 -8.01
CA ILE A 32 -50.67 -11.95 -6.75
C ILE A 32 -51.97 -12.20 -5.96
N PRO A 33 -51.96 -12.60 -4.70
CA PRO A 33 -53.08 -12.38 -3.79
C PRO A 33 -52.85 -11.11 -2.96
N ASP A 34 -53.83 -10.24 -3.02
CA ASP A 34 -54.08 -9.10 -2.13
C ASP A 34 -54.11 -9.57 -0.66
N THR A 35 -53.27 -9.01 0.21
CA THR A 35 -53.32 -9.23 1.65
C THR A 35 -52.98 -7.97 2.41
N THR A 36 -54.03 -7.37 2.93
CA THR A 36 -54.22 -6.51 4.12
C THR A 36 -52.94 -6.18 4.90
N VAL A 37 -52.65 -4.88 4.99
CA VAL A 37 -51.59 -4.26 5.80
C VAL A 37 -52.00 -4.34 7.29
N PRO A 38 -51.19 -4.91 8.20
CA PRO A 38 -51.32 -4.66 9.63
C PRO A 38 -50.48 -3.45 10.04
N ASP A 39 -51.07 -2.69 10.99
CA ASP A 39 -50.53 -1.50 11.62
C ASP A 39 -49.05 -1.62 12.03
N ILE A 40 -48.26 -0.62 11.62
CA ILE A 40 -46.85 -0.51 11.99
C ILE A 40 -46.78 0.03 13.42
N VAL A 41 -46.48 -0.85 14.36
CA VAL A 41 -45.99 -0.46 15.68
C VAL A 41 -44.68 0.26 15.51
N SER A 42 -44.69 1.54 15.84
CA SER A 42 -43.49 2.44 15.80
C SER A 42 -42.48 1.98 16.87
N THR A 43 -41.60 1.06 16.50
CA THR A 43 -40.47 0.70 17.37
C THR A 43 -39.40 1.80 17.21
N THR A 44 -39.29 2.64 18.24
CA THR A 44 -38.22 3.64 18.34
C THR A 44 -36.86 2.94 18.39
N VAL A 45 -36.17 2.90 17.27
CA VAL A 45 -34.78 2.43 17.19
C VAL A 45 -33.90 3.48 17.88
N PRO A 46 -33.14 3.14 18.93
CA PRO A 46 -32.19 4.09 19.52
C PRO A 46 -31.16 4.49 18.46
N ALA A 47 -30.91 5.80 18.35
CA ALA A 47 -29.93 6.35 17.43
C ALA A 47 -28.54 5.70 17.65
N PRO A 48 -27.83 5.36 16.59
CA PRO A 48 -26.50 4.78 16.73
C PRO A 48 -25.58 5.79 17.43
N THR A 49 -25.07 5.40 18.58
CA THR A 49 -24.04 6.15 19.32
C THR A 49 -22.81 6.24 18.42
N THR A 50 -22.62 7.39 17.81
CA THR A 50 -21.43 7.68 16.99
C THR A 50 -20.23 7.70 17.92
N THR A 51 -19.55 6.58 18.08
CA THR A 51 -18.23 6.53 18.70
C THR A 51 -17.29 7.28 17.76
N THR A 52 -17.05 8.55 18.04
CA THR A 52 -16.06 9.35 17.32
C THR A 52 -14.69 8.75 17.59
N SER A 53 -14.26 7.84 16.74
CA SER A 53 -12.89 7.35 16.73
C SER A 53 -11.99 8.53 16.38
N THR A 54 -11.34 9.09 17.40
CA THR A 54 -10.39 10.19 17.24
C THR A 54 -9.09 9.65 16.64
N LEU A 55 -9.13 9.28 15.35
CA LEU A 55 -7.91 9.03 14.60
C LEU A 55 -7.08 10.32 14.61
N PRO A 56 -5.76 10.24 14.87
CA PRO A 56 -4.90 11.41 14.85
C PRO A 56 -5.07 12.17 13.54
N ARG A 57 -5.40 13.44 13.65
CA ARG A 57 -5.62 14.31 12.48
C ARG A 57 -4.41 14.23 11.55
N VAL A 58 -4.63 13.82 10.30
CA VAL A 58 -3.59 13.82 9.27
C VAL A 58 -3.22 15.29 9.01
N SER A 59 -2.13 15.74 9.63
CA SER A 59 -1.59 17.07 9.34
C SER A 59 -0.81 17.00 8.03
N SER A 60 -1.18 17.83 7.05
CA SER A 60 -0.31 18.06 5.88
C SER A 60 0.99 18.68 6.36
N PRO A 61 2.15 18.22 5.85
CA PRO A 61 3.43 18.83 6.23
C PRO A 61 3.40 20.31 5.87
N GLN A 62 3.85 21.17 6.79
CA GLN A 62 4.05 22.58 6.49
C GLN A 62 5.02 22.67 5.30
N ARG A 63 4.65 23.43 4.27
CA ARG A 63 5.48 23.69 3.09
C ARG A 63 6.68 24.55 3.48
N GLY A 64 7.74 23.90 3.98
CA GLY A 64 8.95 24.59 4.39
C GLY A 64 10.08 23.64 4.74
N ARG A 65 11.28 24.19 4.95
CA ARG A 65 12.40 23.43 5.49
C ARG A 65 12.05 22.93 6.88
N ALA A 66 12.02 21.61 7.04
CA ALA A 66 11.84 20.94 8.31
C ALA A 66 13.13 20.22 8.69
N SER A 67 13.55 20.32 9.95
CA SER A 67 14.68 19.55 10.45
C SER A 67 14.15 18.23 11.01
N ILE A 68 14.13 17.17 10.19
CA ILE A 68 13.66 15.85 10.59
C ILE A 68 14.76 15.14 11.39
N GLY A 69 14.45 14.81 12.65
CA GLY A 69 15.33 14.07 13.54
C GLY A 69 15.18 12.55 13.39
N PHE A 70 13.94 12.07 13.34
CA PHE A 70 13.65 10.66 13.09
C PHE A 70 12.19 10.49 12.61
N THR A 71 11.88 9.29 12.11
CA THR A 71 10.52 8.88 11.75
C THR A 71 10.15 7.58 12.46
N ARG A 72 8.85 7.41 12.77
CA ARG A 72 8.27 6.16 13.25
C ARG A 72 7.17 5.72 12.29
N ILE A 73 7.30 4.54 11.73
CA ILE A 73 6.30 3.87 10.91
C ILE A 73 5.52 2.94 11.83
N VAL A 74 4.19 3.06 11.87
CA VAL A 74 3.30 2.18 12.63
C VAL A 74 2.46 1.39 11.61
N LEU A 75 2.74 0.09 11.51
CA LEU A 75 2.19 -0.77 10.46
C LEU A 75 0.68 -0.93 10.59
N ASP A 76 0.18 -1.17 11.81
CA ASP A 76 -1.26 -1.39 12.05
C ASP A 76 -2.10 -0.13 11.80
N GLU A 77 -1.48 1.06 11.89
CA GLU A 77 -2.15 2.32 11.63
C GLU A 77 -1.99 2.82 10.18
N GLN A 78 -1.09 2.22 9.40
CA GLN A 78 -0.69 2.69 8.09
C GLN A 78 -0.32 4.19 8.11
N ARG A 79 0.56 4.57 9.09
CA ARG A 79 0.98 5.95 9.35
C ARG A 79 2.49 6.05 9.54
N VAL A 80 3.03 7.18 9.09
CA VAL A 80 4.37 7.64 9.44
C VAL A 80 4.25 8.87 10.32
N TYR A 81 4.87 8.83 11.48
CA TYR A 81 5.03 9.93 12.41
C TYR A 81 6.41 10.51 12.24
N VAL A 82 6.49 11.79 11.93
CA VAL A 82 7.74 12.51 11.66
C VAL A 82 8.04 13.44 12.82
N TYR A 83 9.24 13.33 13.37
CA TYR A 83 9.69 14.08 14.53
C TYR A 83 10.92 14.93 14.19
N ASN A 84 11.01 16.11 14.80
CA ASN A 84 12.21 16.93 14.72
C ASN A 84 13.30 16.43 15.72
N HIS A 85 14.48 17.06 15.70
CA HIS A 85 15.59 16.72 16.62
C HIS A 85 15.26 16.95 18.09
N ARG A 86 14.24 17.76 18.41
CA ARG A 86 13.74 17.97 19.79
C ARG A 86 12.64 16.96 20.16
N LYS A 87 12.49 15.87 19.40
CA LYS A 87 11.45 14.83 19.56
C LYS A 87 10.00 15.33 19.50
N ARG A 88 9.77 16.52 18.95
CA ARG A 88 8.39 17.03 18.71
C ARG A 88 7.85 16.47 17.42
N LEU A 89 6.61 15.98 17.45
CA LEU A 89 5.86 15.55 16.26
C LEU A 89 5.64 16.76 15.34
N ILE A 90 6.05 16.67 14.09
CA ILE A 90 5.92 17.74 13.09
C ILE A 90 5.04 17.35 11.90
N ALA A 91 4.81 16.05 11.68
CA ALA A 91 3.85 15.57 10.69
C ALA A 91 3.37 14.15 11.00
N THR A 92 2.12 13.86 10.58
CA THR A 92 1.56 12.52 10.53
C THR A 92 1.09 12.27 9.10
N LEU A 93 1.70 11.27 8.43
CA LEU A 93 1.50 11.02 7.00
C LEU A 93 0.79 9.68 6.81
N PRO A 94 -0.31 9.62 6.03
CA PRO A 94 -0.92 8.35 5.64
C PRO A 94 -0.01 7.64 4.64
N VAL A 95 0.17 6.33 4.83
CA VAL A 95 1.02 5.49 3.99
C VAL A 95 0.33 4.17 3.64
N SER A 96 0.92 3.41 2.74
CA SER A 96 0.61 2.01 2.50
C SER A 96 1.93 1.23 2.49
N THR A 97 2.04 0.29 3.43
CA THR A 97 3.25 -0.50 3.68
C THR A 97 3.23 -1.83 2.91
N GLY A 98 4.17 -2.72 3.17
CA GLY A 98 4.24 -4.06 2.58
C GLY A 98 3.12 -4.97 3.05
N VAL A 99 2.53 -5.74 2.14
CA VAL A 99 1.65 -6.86 2.45
C VAL A 99 2.45 -7.99 3.13
N ASP A 100 1.79 -8.91 3.81
CA ASP A 100 2.39 -10.14 4.35
C ASP A 100 3.69 -9.88 5.15
N ASP A 101 3.68 -8.84 5.98
CA ASP A 101 4.83 -8.44 6.81
C ASP A 101 6.13 -8.20 6.02
N GLN A 102 6.03 -7.80 4.76
CA GLN A 102 7.21 -7.53 3.93
C GLN A 102 7.93 -6.22 4.31
N THR A 103 7.30 -5.33 5.09
CA THR A 103 8.01 -4.20 5.72
C THR A 103 8.60 -4.68 7.05
N PRO A 104 9.94 -4.83 7.18
CA PRO A 104 10.54 -5.38 8.37
C PRO A 104 10.43 -4.41 9.55
N VAL A 105 10.05 -4.95 10.73
CA VAL A 105 10.08 -4.24 12.01
C VAL A 105 11.52 -4.07 12.46
N GLY A 106 11.85 -2.90 13.02
CA GLY A 106 13.19 -2.61 13.51
C GLY A 106 13.56 -1.13 13.50
N THR A 107 14.82 -0.86 13.76
CA THR A 107 15.39 0.50 13.68
C THR A 107 16.48 0.53 12.62
N PHE A 108 16.30 1.43 11.69
CA PHE A 108 17.14 1.57 10.49
C PHE A 108 17.66 2.99 10.35
N LYS A 109 18.54 3.21 9.38
CA LYS A 109 19.01 4.54 9.00
C LYS A 109 18.87 4.74 7.50
N VAL A 110 18.49 5.94 7.09
CA VAL A 110 18.51 6.32 5.68
C VAL A 110 19.92 6.17 5.13
N PHE A 111 20.08 5.41 4.03
CA PHE A 111 21.40 5.18 3.43
C PHE A 111 21.55 5.68 2.00
N SER A 112 20.43 5.89 1.29
CA SER A 112 20.49 6.45 -0.07
C SER A 112 19.18 7.12 -0.48
N GLN A 113 19.26 8.02 -1.46
CA GLN A 113 18.11 8.74 -2.01
C GLN A 113 18.22 8.83 -3.54
N SER A 114 17.07 8.81 -4.23
CA SER A 114 16.97 9.02 -5.68
C SER A 114 15.69 9.78 -6.00
N ALA A 115 15.77 10.85 -6.77
CA ALA A 115 14.58 11.60 -7.19
C ALA A 115 13.63 10.73 -8.05
N GLN A 116 14.22 9.83 -8.83
CA GLN A 116 13.51 8.82 -9.63
C GLN A 116 14.09 7.44 -9.32
N ALA A 117 13.20 6.46 -9.12
CA ALA A 117 13.54 5.04 -9.01
C ALA A 117 12.57 4.20 -9.86
N PHE A 118 12.90 2.94 -10.05
CA PHE A 118 12.07 1.97 -10.77
C PHE A 118 12.09 0.62 -10.06
N TYR A 119 11.10 -0.20 -10.35
CA TYR A 119 11.02 -1.58 -9.86
C TYR A 119 11.89 -2.47 -10.77
N THR A 120 12.94 -3.06 -10.22
CA THR A 120 13.94 -3.81 -11.01
C THR A 120 13.33 -4.91 -11.89
N PRO A 121 12.38 -5.75 -11.40
CA PRO A 121 11.74 -6.75 -12.25
C PRO A 121 10.87 -6.16 -13.38
N ASN A 122 10.39 -4.92 -13.24
CA ASN A 122 9.61 -4.23 -14.26
C ASN A 122 9.99 -2.75 -14.32
N PRO A 123 10.97 -2.34 -15.15
CA PRO A 123 11.45 -0.94 -15.22
C PRO A 123 10.41 0.08 -15.69
N ASN A 124 9.27 -0.36 -16.24
CA ASN A 124 8.15 0.53 -16.56
C ASN A 124 7.36 0.95 -15.32
N GLU A 125 7.54 0.24 -14.20
CA GLU A 125 7.00 0.65 -12.90
C GLU A 125 8.00 1.57 -12.21
N ARG A 126 7.62 2.83 -12.09
CA ARG A 126 8.49 3.89 -11.56
C ARG A 126 7.90 4.53 -10.32
N MET A 127 8.76 5.14 -9.53
CA MET A 127 8.38 5.87 -8.33
C MET A 127 9.27 7.09 -8.12
N ARG A 128 8.68 8.18 -7.60
CA ARG A 128 9.40 9.43 -7.35
C ARG A 128 9.78 9.55 -5.89
N TRP A 129 10.89 10.25 -5.63
CA TRP A 129 11.34 10.68 -4.30
C TRP A 129 11.66 9.52 -3.36
N MET A 130 12.42 8.55 -3.87
CA MET A 130 12.82 7.36 -3.12
C MET A 130 13.86 7.71 -2.05
N THR A 131 13.56 7.39 -0.78
CA THR A 131 14.45 7.53 0.38
C THR A 131 14.58 6.15 1.04
N ARG A 132 15.72 5.47 0.83
CA ARG A 132 15.96 4.06 1.23
C ARG A 132 16.52 3.99 2.63
N PHE A 133 16.03 3.05 3.44
CA PHE A 133 16.49 2.87 4.82
C PHE A 133 16.78 1.40 5.20
N THR A 134 16.33 0.42 4.43
CA THR A 134 16.61 -1.00 4.68
C THR A 134 16.51 -1.84 3.42
N LYS A 135 16.78 -3.13 3.56
CA LYS A 135 16.58 -4.17 2.57
C LYS A 135 15.38 -5.03 2.96
N GLY A 136 14.67 -5.52 1.98
CA GLY A 136 13.58 -6.48 2.14
C GLY A 136 14.02 -7.91 1.88
N ARG A 137 13.05 -8.78 1.72
CA ARG A 137 13.25 -10.12 1.19
C ARG A 137 13.87 -9.99 -0.21
N GLU A 138 14.67 -10.98 -0.62
CA GLU A 138 15.33 -10.98 -1.92
C GLU A 138 16.26 -9.75 -2.17
N ASP A 139 16.77 -9.17 -1.10
CA ASP A 139 17.71 -8.05 -1.11
C ASP A 139 17.19 -6.76 -1.80
N GLY A 140 15.89 -6.70 -2.09
CA GLY A 140 15.24 -5.50 -2.63
C GLY A 140 15.33 -4.31 -1.68
N ASN A 141 15.58 -3.10 -2.24
CA ASN A 141 15.65 -1.89 -1.42
C ASN A 141 14.25 -1.47 -0.93
N ILE A 142 14.10 -1.25 0.37
CA ILE A 142 12.90 -0.68 0.99
C ILE A 142 13.16 0.78 1.37
N GLY A 143 12.18 1.64 1.08
CA GLY A 143 12.23 3.06 1.39
C GLY A 143 10.87 3.74 1.29
N PHE A 144 10.85 5.02 1.64
CA PHE A 144 9.71 5.90 1.38
C PHE A 144 9.74 6.33 -0.09
N HIS A 145 8.58 6.37 -0.74
CA HIS A 145 8.44 6.93 -2.08
C HIS A 145 6.99 7.37 -2.37
N GLY A 146 6.81 8.21 -3.39
CA GLY A 146 5.48 8.56 -3.89
C GLY A 146 4.74 7.36 -4.45
N ILE A 147 3.40 7.43 -4.53
CA ILE A 147 2.59 6.41 -5.21
C ILE A 147 3.30 6.04 -6.52
N PRO A 148 3.58 4.74 -6.77
CA PRO A 148 4.22 4.31 -8.00
C PRO A 148 3.28 4.46 -9.19
N TYR A 149 3.84 4.48 -10.38
CA TYR A 149 3.12 4.60 -11.64
C TYR A 149 3.76 3.73 -12.72
N LYS A 150 2.93 3.29 -13.65
CA LYS A 150 3.37 2.58 -14.84
C LYS A 150 3.54 3.57 -16.00
N VAL A 151 4.67 3.49 -16.68
CA VAL A 151 4.90 4.25 -17.91
C VAL A 151 4.30 3.48 -19.08
N THR A 152 3.42 4.14 -19.84
CA THR A 152 2.77 3.60 -21.04
C THR A 152 2.96 4.53 -22.22
N LYS A 153 2.58 4.08 -23.42
CA LYS A 153 2.55 4.95 -24.61
C LYS A 153 1.60 6.15 -24.47
N SER A 154 0.55 5.99 -23.64
CA SER A 154 -0.46 7.02 -23.38
C SER A 154 -0.12 7.94 -22.21
N GLY A 155 1.01 7.71 -21.52
CA GLY A 155 1.43 8.47 -20.33
C GLY A 155 1.64 7.63 -19.10
N GLU A 156 1.65 8.29 -17.94
CA GLU A 156 1.87 7.67 -16.63
C GLU A 156 0.52 7.28 -16.02
N ILE A 157 0.38 6.03 -15.59
CA ILE A 157 -0.80 5.51 -14.92
C ILE A 157 -0.43 5.19 -13.47
N PRO A 158 -0.94 5.93 -12.45
CA PRO A 158 -0.64 5.64 -11.06
C PRO A 158 -1.31 4.35 -10.61
N PHE A 159 -0.64 3.60 -9.73
CA PHE A 159 -1.22 2.44 -9.08
C PHE A 159 -2.24 2.85 -8.02
N PHE A 160 -3.33 2.10 -7.93
CA PHE A 160 -4.22 2.19 -6.78
C PHE A 160 -3.42 1.92 -5.49
N THR A 161 -3.52 2.83 -4.51
CA THR A 161 -2.77 2.73 -3.25
C THR A 161 -3.66 3.21 -2.10
N PRO A 162 -4.12 2.30 -1.21
CA PRO A 162 -5.03 2.62 -0.11
C PRO A 162 -4.29 3.28 1.07
N LEU A 163 -3.80 4.52 0.87
CA LEU A 163 -3.03 5.26 1.87
C LEU A 163 -3.80 5.43 3.18
N GLY A 164 -3.18 5.02 4.28
CA GLY A 164 -3.73 5.11 5.62
C GLY A 164 -4.84 4.12 5.92
N ILE A 165 -5.05 3.13 5.05
CA ILE A 165 -6.12 2.13 5.16
C ILE A 165 -5.52 0.72 5.22
N ALA A 166 -4.72 0.33 4.23
CA ALA A 166 -4.21 -1.03 4.12
C ALA A 166 -2.81 -1.08 3.48
N PRO A 167 -2.01 -2.14 3.76
CA PRO A 167 -0.79 -2.41 3.04
C PRO A 167 -1.08 -2.79 1.58
N SER A 168 -0.15 -2.45 0.66
CA SER A 168 -0.31 -2.78 -0.76
C SER A 168 1.02 -2.88 -1.53
N SER A 169 2.16 -2.86 -0.86
CA SER A 169 3.49 -2.89 -1.49
C SER A 169 4.23 -4.20 -1.24
N HIS A 170 5.39 -4.37 -1.88
CA HIS A 170 6.36 -5.44 -1.59
C HIS A 170 7.37 -5.04 -0.49
N GLY A 171 6.95 -4.19 0.46
CA GLY A 171 7.77 -3.76 1.59
C GLY A 171 8.05 -2.25 1.66
N CYS A 172 8.02 -1.53 0.55
CA CYS A 172 8.20 -0.09 0.51
C CYS A 172 7.05 0.67 1.19
N ILE A 173 7.33 1.89 1.60
CA ILE A 173 6.38 2.80 2.24
C ILE A 173 5.87 3.78 1.18
N ARG A 174 4.72 3.44 0.59
CA ARG A 174 4.04 4.27 -0.41
C ARG A 174 3.33 5.43 0.27
N MET A 175 3.41 6.63 -0.30
CA MET A 175 2.75 7.82 0.22
C MET A 175 2.38 8.79 -0.90
N ARG A 176 1.64 9.85 -0.59
CA ARG A 176 1.37 10.90 -1.57
C ARG A 176 2.69 11.43 -2.13
N VAL A 177 2.75 11.72 -3.42
CA VAL A 177 3.96 12.22 -4.09
C VAL A 177 4.51 13.48 -3.42
N ALA A 178 3.62 14.36 -2.96
CA ALA A 178 4.00 15.59 -2.24
C ALA A 178 4.67 15.29 -0.88
N ASP A 179 4.15 14.29 -0.14
CA ASP A 179 4.70 13.88 1.16
C ASP A 179 6.08 13.22 0.97
N ALA A 180 6.22 12.36 -0.04
CA ALA A 180 7.50 11.73 -0.40
C ALA A 180 8.55 12.79 -0.81
N LYS A 181 8.15 13.78 -1.61
CA LYS A 181 9.00 14.91 -1.98
C LYS A 181 9.46 15.70 -0.76
N TRP A 182 8.54 15.97 0.17
CA TRP A 182 8.87 16.69 1.40
C TRP A 182 9.85 15.89 2.28
N LEU A 183 9.62 14.58 2.50
CA LEU A 183 10.56 13.71 3.23
C LEU A 183 11.92 13.68 2.53
N PHE A 184 11.98 13.47 1.23
CA PHE A 184 13.20 13.42 0.43
C PHE A 184 14.09 14.65 0.62
N HIS A 185 13.51 15.84 0.63
CA HIS A 185 14.28 17.08 0.77
C HIS A 185 14.64 17.43 2.22
N ASN A 186 13.98 16.82 3.21
CA ASN A 186 14.15 17.16 4.62
C ASN A 186 14.76 16.04 5.48
N MET A 187 14.82 14.80 4.98
CA MET A 187 15.54 13.70 5.61
C MET A 187 16.96 13.63 5.07
N LYS A 188 17.93 13.57 5.96
CA LYS A 188 19.35 13.39 5.60
C LYS A 188 19.71 11.90 5.61
N ILE A 189 20.77 11.54 4.89
CA ILE A 189 21.45 10.25 5.09
C ILE A 189 21.81 10.12 6.58
N GLY A 190 21.61 8.94 7.15
CA GLY A 190 21.79 8.69 8.58
C GLY A 190 20.54 8.98 9.45
N THR A 191 19.49 9.64 8.93
CA THR A 191 18.23 9.84 9.68
C THR A 191 17.66 8.50 10.12
N VAL A 192 17.26 8.41 11.40
CA VAL A 192 16.71 7.18 11.99
C VAL A 192 15.28 6.94 11.52
N VAL A 193 14.99 5.70 11.15
CA VAL A 193 13.65 5.19 10.79
C VAL A 193 13.34 4.03 11.71
N SER A 194 12.34 4.18 12.58
CA SER A 194 11.81 3.11 13.44
C SER A 194 10.56 2.53 12.79
N VAL A 195 10.50 1.23 12.62
CA VAL A 195 9.32 0.50 12.14
C VAL A 195 8.80 -0.34 13.29
N VAL A 196 7.56 -0.14 13.67
CA VAL A 196 6.88 -0.89 14.75
C VAL A 196 5.54 -1.42 14.24
N ARG A 197 5.06 -2.52 14.82
CA ARG A 197 3.75 -3.07 14.45
C ARG A 197 2.63 -2.16 14.95
N SER A 198 2.63 -1.87 16.26
CA SER A 198 1.67 -0.98 16.91
C SER A 198 2.39 0.09 17.73
N ARG A 199 1.66 1.06 18.26
CA ARG A 199 2.29 2.14 19.07
C ARG A 199 2.86 1.68 20.40
N GLY A 200 2.33 0.61 20.98
CA GLY A 200 2.59 0.22 22.35
C GLY A 200 1.74 1.05 23.32
#